data_f99015be6173d1c5515dcd693c7136cf
#
_entry.id   f99015be6173d1c5515dcd693c7136cf
#
_cell.length_a   1.000
_cell.length_b   1.000
_cell.length_c   1.000
_cell.angle_alpha   90.00
_cell.angle_beta   90.00
_cell.angle_gamma   90.00
#
_symmetry.space_group_name_H-M   'P 1'
#
loop_
_entity.id
_entity.type
_entity.pdbx_description
1 polymer ?
#
loop_
_entity_poly.entity_id
_entity_poly.type
_entity_poly.pdbx_seq_one_letter_code
_entity_poly.pdbx_strand_id
1 'polypeptide(L)'
;SSAASDVYKRQDMKHLHNTTDVDTAKRAIRAIEIQQFYHDNPELSPDILTNSPEPALVIGVSIGRDDRRRRISERLRSRLDAGMVDEVRRLLDSGVSSESLIYYGLEYKFLTQYVTGMLTYDEMVSRLEIAIHQFAKRQMTWFRGMERRGIGIHWLPYDMCAEAFVDEVVGLYNKIEQ
;
A
#
# COMPACT_ATOMS: atom_id res chain seq x y z
N SER A 1 24.52 0.00 14.68
CA SER A 1 23.06 -0.04 14.35
C SER A 1 22.30 -1.18 15.06
N SER A 2 22.95 -2.29 15.37
CA SER A 2 22.37 -3.40 16.19
C SER A 2 22.12 -2.96 17.63
N ALA A 3 23.04 -2.21 18.23
CA ALA A 3 22.97 -1.78 19.62
C ALA A 3 21.76 -0.89 19.94
N ALA A 4 21.38 0.04 19.06
CA ALA A 4 20.21 0.90 19.27
C ALA A 4 18.89 0.10 19.23
N SER A 5 18.79 -0.88 18.32
CA SER A 5 17.65 -1.79 18.24
C SER A 5 17.54 -2.71 19.48
N ASP A 6 18.69 -3.16 20.01
CA ASP A 6 18.72 -4.03 21.19
C ASP A 6 18.45 -3.27 22.51
N VAL A 7 18.86 -2.01 22.61
CA VAL A 7 18.55 -1.13 23.74
C VAL A 7 17.05 -0.82 23.75
N TYR A 8 16.45 -0.54 22.60
CA TYR A 8 15.02 -0.29 22.50
C TYR A 8 14.17 -1.53 22.84
N LYS A 9 14.59 -2.71 22.41
CA LYS A 9 13.94 -3.99 22.75
C LYS A 9 13.94 -4.29 24.25
N ARG A 10 14.86 -3.72 25.03
CA ARG A 10 15.00 -3.99 26.46
C ARG A 10 14.24 -3.02 27.36
N GLN A 11 13.92 -1.82 26.91
CA GLN A 11 13.45 -0.76 27.81
C GLN A 11 11.94 -0.61 27.93
N ASP A 12 11.11 -0.84 26.88
CA ASP A 12 9.66 -0.71 27.02
C ASP A 12 8.87 -1.42 25.91
N MET A 13 8.81 -2.73 25.96
CA MET A 13 8.00 -3.52 25.01
C MET A 13 6.48 -3.46 25.27
N LYS A 14 6.01 -2.67 26.23
CA LYS A 14 4.59 -2.65 26.61
C LYS A 14 3.68 -1.89 25.64
N HIS A 15 4.23 -1.05 24.76
CA HIS A 15 3.46 -0.16 23.88
C HIS A 15 3.84 -0.22 22.39
N LEU A 16 4.50 -1.29 21.92
CA LEU A 16 4.73 -1.45 20.49
C LEU A 16 3.42 -1.81 19.78
N HIS A 17 2.96 -0.97 18.88
CA HIS A 17 1.78 -1.21 18.05
C HIS A 17 1.92 -2.46 17.18
N ASN A 18 3.17 -2.87 16.87
CA ASN A 18 3.44 -4.02 16.03
C ASN A 18 4.85 -4.58 16.34
N THR A 19 5.01 -5.89 16.39
CA THR A 19 6.31 -6.56 16.54
C THR A 19 7.29 -6.25 15.41
N THR A 20 6.81 -5.78 14.25
CA THR A 20 7.63 -5.39 13.09
C THR A 20 8.19 -3.98 13.18
N ASP A 21 7.82 -3.17 14.19
CA ASP A 21 8.24 -1.76 14.28
C ASP A 21 9.75 -1.60 14.52
N VAL A 22 10.41 -2.65 14.98
CA VAL A 22 11.85 -2.68 15.24
C VAL A 22 12.67 -3.56 14.28
N ASP A 23 12.04 -4.11 13.23
CA ASP A 23 12.71 -5.03 12.29
C ASP A 23 13.80 -4.37 11.44
N THR A 24 13.74 -3.05 11.28
CA THR A 24 14.76 -2.27 10.57
C THR A 24 15.16 -1.03 11.38
N ALA A 25 16.39 -0.56 11.22
CA ALA A 25 16.87 0.66 11.87
C ALA A 25 15.95 1.87 11.60
N LYS A 26 15.44 2.03 10.36
CA LYS A 26 14.51 3.11 9.99
C LYS A 26 13.19 3.03 10.77
N ARG A 27 12.63 1.84 10.93
CA ARG A 27 11.39 1.64 11.69
C ARG A 27 11.60 1.86 13.18
N ALA A 28 12.73 1.35 13.73
CA ALA A 28 13.08 1.57 15.12
C ALA A 28 13.26 3.07 15.45
N ILE A 29 13.95 3.82 14.59
CA ILE A 29 14.08 5.28 14.73
C ILE A 29 12.70 5.94 14.72
N ARG A 30 11.84 5.58 13.75
CA ARG A 30 10.50 6.15 13.67
C ARG A 30 9.64 5.84 14.90
N ALA A 31 9.75 4.63 15.45
CA ALA A 31 9.03 4.26 16.67
C ALA A 31 9.51 5.10 17.88
N ILE A 32 10.82 5.35 17.98
CA ILE A 32 11.40 6.21 19.02
C ILE A 32 10.91 7.67 18.85
N GLU A 33 10.94 8.21 17.63
CA GLU A 33 10.43 9.56 17.34
C GLU A 33 8.97 9.72 17.75
N ILE A 34 8.12 8.73 17.46
CA ILE A 34 6.70 8.74 17.81
C ILE A 34 6.53 8.72 19.34
N GLN A 35 7.26 7.86 20.04
CA GLN A 35 7.19 7.80 21.50
C GLN A 35 7.68 9.08 22.15
N GLN A 36 8.79 9.65 21.66
CA GLN A 36 9.30 10.92 22.17
C GLN A 36 8.27 12.02 21.96
N PHE A 37 7.64 12.07 20.77
CA PHE A 37 6.59 13.05 20.50
C PHE A 37 5.43 12.96 21.49
N TYR A 38 4.90 11.77 21.78
CA TYR A 38 3.83 11.60 22.75
C TYR A 38 4.27 11.82 24.19
N HIS A 39 5.53 11.56 24.51
CA HIS A 39 6.10 11.92 25.82
C HIS A 39 6.12 13.43 26.02
N ASP A 40 6.53 14.17 24.99
CA ASP A 40 6.65 15.64 25.02
C ASP A 40 5.28 16.34 24.87
N ASN A 41 4.27 15.63 24.35
CA ASN A 41 2.90 16.13 24.12
C ASN A 41 1.87 15.13 24.68
N PRO A 42 1.76 14.97 26.00
CA PRO A 42 0.91 13.96 26.61
C PRO A 42 -0.57 14.14 26.30
N GLU A 43 -1.01 15.36 26.00
CA GLU A 43 -2.38 15.68 25.60
C GLU A 43 -2.76 15.13 24.20
N LEU A 44 -1.78 14.75 23.39
CA LEU A 44 -1.96 14.16 22.05
C LEU A 44 -1.75 12.63 22.06
N SER A 45 -1.55 12.02 23.25
CA SER A 45 -1.34 10.57 23.35
C SER A 45 -2.53 9.80 22.75
N PRO A 46 -2.30 8.70 22.03
CA PRO A 46 -3.37 7.85 21.51
C PRO A 46 -4.34 7.38 22.59
N ASP A 47 -3.86 7.20 23.84
CA ASP A 47 -4.69 6.80 24.99
C ASP A 47 -5.74 7.87 25.36
N ILE A 48 -5.48 9.14 25.01
CA ILE A 48 -6.40 10.27 25.21
C ILE A 48 -7.30 10.47 23.98
N LEU A 49 -6.79 10.13 22.80
CA LEU A 49 -7.52 10.19 21.53
C LEU A 49 -8.43 8.96 21.29
N THR A 50 -8.71 8.17 22.31
CA THR A 50 -9.68 7.06 22.24
C THR A 50 -11.12 7.57 22.09
N ASN A 51 -11.36 8.40 21.09
CA ASN A 51 -12.67 8.42 20.48
C ASN A 51 -12.87 7.05 19.85
N SER A 52 -13.92 6.35 20.25
CA SER A 52 -14.35 5.17 19.50
C SER A 52 -14.31 5.52 18.03
N PRO A 53 -13.64 4.75 17.17
CA PRO A 53 -13.62 5.05 15.76
C PRO A 53 -15.06 5.20 15.28
N GLU A 54 -15.35 6.28 14.58
CA GLU A 54 -16.69 6.45 13.99
C GLU A 54 -17.04 5.21 13.17
N PRO A 55 -18.31 4.78 13.18
CA PRO A 55 -18.74 3.67 12.37
C PRO A 55 -18.33 3.89 10.91
N ALA A 56 -17.58 2.98 10.34
CA ALA A 56 -17.08 3.08 8.97
C ALA A 56 -17.55 1.89 8.13
N LEU A 57 -18.14 2.16 6.99
CA LEU A 57 -18.45 1.15 5.99
C LEU A 57 -17.21 0.89 5.12
N VAL A 58 -16.67 -0.31 5.20
CA VAL A 58 -15.54 -0.72 4.36
C VAL A 58 -16.04 -1.61 3.24
N ILE A 59 -15.94 -1.10 2.00
CA ILE A 59 -16.31 -1.84 0.79
C ILE A 59 -15.04 -2.37 0.13
N GLY A 60 -15.05 -3.66 -0.18
CA GLY A 60 -14.01 -4.32 -0.97
C GLY A 60 -14.56 -4.73 -2.34
N VAL A 61 -13.75 -4.59 -3.40
CA VAL A 61 -14.09 -5.12 -4.72
C VAL A 61 -13.46 -6.49 -4.87
N SER A 62 -14.28 -7.52 -5.00
CA SER A 62 -13.85 -8.91 -5.16
C SER A 62 -13.66 -9.27 -6.63
N ILE A 63 -12.53 -9.91 -6.95
CA ILE A 63 -12.22 -10.42 -8.27
C ILE A 63 -11.50 -11.75 -8.14
N GLY A 64 -11.88 -12.72 -8.97
CA GLY A 64 -11.23 -14.02 -9.04
C GLY A 64 -9.73 -13.90 -9.32
N ARG A 65 -8.95 -14.88 -8.85
CA ARG A 65 -7.48 -14.86 -8.98
C ARG A 65 -7.04 -14.76 -10.44
N ASP A 66 -7.65 -15.58 -11.30
CA ASP A 66 -7.23 -15.70 -12.71
C ASP A 66 -7.65 -14.46 -13.51
N ASP A 67 -8.87 -13.95 -13.27
CA ASP A 67 -9.33 -12.69 -13.87
C ASP A 67 -8.47 -11.51 -13.44
N ARG A 68 -8.11 -11.44 -12.17
CA ARG A 68 -7.20 -10.40 -11.68
C ARG A 68 -5.84 -10.47 -12.36
N ARG A 69 -5.27 -11.68 -12.53
CA ARG A 69 -3.97 -11.86 -13.20
C ARG A 69 -4.05 -11.42 -14.66
N ARG A 70 -5.09 -11.87 -15.38
CA ARG A 70 -5.32 -11.52 -16.77
C ARG A 70 -5.43 -10.00 -16.94
N ARG A 71 -6.29 -9.33 -16.16
CA ARG A 71 -6.48 -7.87 -16.20
C ARG A 71 -5.22 -7.08 -15.87
N ILE A 72 -4.40 -7.55 -14.93
CA ILE A 72 -3.08 -6.94 -14.64
C ILE A 72 -2.21 -6.97 -15.88
N SER A 73 -2.06 -8.13 -16.53
CA SER A 73 -1.22 -8.28 -17.72
C SER A 73 -1.75 -7.47 -18.91
N GLU A 74 -3.06 -7.48 -19.13
CA GLU A 74 -3.72 -6.68 -20.18
C GLU A 74 -3.52 -5.18 -19.96
N ARG A 75 -3.75 -4.70 -18.74
CA ARG A 75 -3.55 -3.29 -18.38
C ARG A 75 -2.09 -2.86 -18.56
N LEU A 76 -1.14 -3.68 -18.12
CA LEU A 76 0.28 -3.37 -18.28
C LEU A 76 0.64 -3.20 -19.76
N ARG A 77 0.23 -4.12 -20.63
CA ARG A 77 0.46 -4.04 -22.07
C ARG A 77 -0.17 -2.79 -22.66
N SER A 78 -1.44 -2.54 -22.39
CA SER A 78 -2.15 -1.35 -22.87
C SER A 78 -1.48 -0.04 -22.44
N ARG A 79 -0.95 0.04 -21.22
CA ARG A 79 -0.22 1.22 -20.76
C ARG A 79 1.14 1.41 -21.42
N LEU A 80 1.86 0.31 -21.67
CA LEU A 80 3.12 0.35 -22.42
C LEU A 80 2.87 0.84 -23.86
N ASP A 81 1.83 0.33 -24.51
CA ASP A 81 1.42 0.74 -25.86
C ASP A 81 0.96 2.21 -25.90
N ALA A 82 0.37 2.70 -24.83
CA ALA A 82 -0.06 4.10 -24.68
C ALA A 82 1.09 5.09 -24.36
N GLY A 83 2.37 4.64 -24.39
CA GLY A 83 3.53 5.52 -24.26
C GLY A 83 4.00 5.74 -22.80
N MET A 84 3.77 4.80 -21.92
CA MET A 84 4.23 4.85 -20.53
C MET A 84 5.77 5.00 -20.41
N VAL A 85 6.53 4.44 -21.36
CA VAL A 85 7.98 4.61 -21.41
C VAL A 85 8.35 6.06 -21.75
N ASP A 86 7.65 6.66 -22.71
CA ASP A 86 7.92 8.04 -23.12
C ASP A 86 7.53 9.06 -22.06
N GLU A 87 6.56 8.75 -21.21
CA GLU A 87 6.25 9.53 -20.02
C GLU A 87 7.47 9.64 -19.09
N VAL A 88 8.11 8.51 -18.78
CA VAL A 88 9.31 8.48 -17.92
C VAL A 88 10.49 9.20 -18.57
N ARG A 89 10.70 9.06 -19.89
CA ARG A 89 11.74 9.82 -20.61
C ARG A 89 11.53 11.32 -20.46
N ARG A 90 10.33 11.81 -20.70
CA ARG A 90 10.00 13.25 -20.57
C ARG A 90 10.23 13.76 -19.15
N LEU A 91 9.91 12.96 -18.11
CA LEU A 91 10.17 13.33 -16.72
C LEU A 91 11.66 13.45 -16.42
N LEU A 92 12.47 12.50 -16.88
CA LEU A 92 13.93 12.57 -16.75
C LEU A 92 14.51 13.77 -17.50
N ASP A 93 14.07 14.01 -18.74
CA ASP A 93 14.50 15.14 -19.57
C ASP A 93 14.11 16.49 -18.96
N SER A 94 13.01 16.54 -18.20
CA SER A 94 12.58 17.73 -17.44
C SER A 94 13.36 17.96 -16.15
N GLY A 95 14.31 17.08 -15.80
CA GLY A 95 15.19 17.23 -14.65
C GLY A 95 14.73 16.49 -13.39
N VAL A 96 13.68 15.64 -13.47
CA VAL A 96 13.32 14.78 -12.34
C VAL A 96 14.39 13.70 -12.18
N SER A 97 14.95 13.54 -10.97
CA SER A 97 16.02 12.57 -10.74
C SER A 97 15.53 11.13 -10.85
N SER A 98 16.41 10.24 -11.32
CA SER A 98 16.13 8.80 -11.42
C SER A 98 15.81 8.17 -10.06
N GLU A 99 16.45 8.64 -8.99
CA GLU A 99 16.21 8.18 -7.62
C GLU A 99 14.79 8.52 -7.17
N SER A 100 14.30 9.72 -7.48
CA SER A 100 12.94 10.15 -7.17
C SER A 100 11.91 9.28 -7.89
N LEU A 101 12.12 9.00 -9.18
CA LEU A 101 11.22 8.14 -9.96
C LEU A 101 11.23 6.69 -9.45
N ILE A 102 12.39 6.13 -9.13
CA ILE A 102 12.51 4.78 -8.56
C ILE A 102 11.76 4.67 -7.22
N TYR A 103 11.73 5.73 -6.44
CA TYR A 103 11.01 5.77 -5.15
C TYR A 103 9.49 5.90 -5.32
N TYR A 104 9.01 6.47 -6.41
CA TYR A 104 7.62 6.86 -6.60
C TYR A 104 6.64 5.70 -6.78
N GLY A 105 7.09 4.54 -7.27
CA GLY A 105 6.24 3.35 -7.42
C GLY A 105 6.84 2.27 -8.31
N LEU A 106 6.13 1.15 -8.43
CA LEU A 106 6.63 -0.01 -9.16
C LEU A 106 6.86 0.30 -10.64
N GLU A 107 5.88 0.92 -11.30
CA GLU A 107 5.97 1.27 -12.72
C GLU A 107 7.16 2.18 -12.98
N TYR A 108 7.22 3.32 -12.28
CA TYR A 108 8.32 4.27 -12.42
C TYR A 108 9.68 3.64 -12.13
N LYS A 109 9.76 2.77 -11.12
CA LYS A 109 11.00 2.06 -10.80
C LYS A 109 11.55 1.26 -11.98
N PHE A 110 10.75 0.37 -12.54
CA PHE A 110 11.23 -0.53 -13.60
C PHE A 110 11.40 0.18 -14.93
N LEU A 111 10.53 1.14 -15.24
CA LEU A 111 10.64 1.98 -16.45
C LEU A 111 11.90 2.86 -16.40
N THR A 112 12.19 3.49 -15.26
CA THR A 112 13.42 4.27 -15.08
C THR A 112 14.65 3.39 -15.24
N GLN A 113 14.67 2.18 -14.67
CA GLN A 113 15.77 1.24 -14.86
C GLN A 113 15.98 0.84 -16.33
N TYR A 114 14.91 0.73 -17.11
CA TYR A 114 15.00 0.50 -18.54
C TYR A 114 15.54 1.73 -19.28
N VAL A 115 14.96 2.91 -19.04
CA VAL A 115 15.36 4.16 -19.73
C VAL A 115 16.81 4.54 -19.44
N THR A 116 17.30 4.23 -18.22
CA THR A 116 18.71 4.46 -17.82
C THR A 116 19.67 3.33 -18.25
N GLY A 117 19.18 2.33 -18.97
CA GLY A 117 20.01 1.24 -19.51
C GLY A 117 20.39 0.15 -18.50
N MET A 118 19.79 0.12 -17.33
CA MET A 118 20.02 -0.93 -16.31
C MET A 118 19.31 -2.25 -16.65
N LEU A 119 18.24 -2.20 -17.44
CA LEU A 119 17.45 -3.35 -17.88
C LEU A 119 17.21 -3.27 -19.38
N THR A 120 17.08 -4.43 -20.02
CA THR A 120 16.49 -4.53 -21.35
C THR A 120 14.97 -4.32 -21.28
N TYR A 121 14.31 -4.08 -22.41
CA TYR A 121 12.86 -3.92 -22.48
C TYR A 121 12.13 -5.18 -21.95
N ASP A 122 12.55 -6.35 -22.40
CA ASP A 122 11.94 -7.63 -22.02
C ASP A 122 12.10 -7.92 -20.51
N GLU A 123 13.27 -7.61 -19.96
CA GLU A 123 13.52 -7.72 -18.52
C GLU A 123 12.64 -6.75 -17.73
N MET A 124 12.51 -5.52 -18.18
CA MET A 124 11.67 -4.50 -17.56
C MET A 124 10.21 -4.97 -17.52
N VAL A 125 9.66 -5.39 -18.67
CA VAL A 125 8.25 -5.86 -18.75
C VAL A 125 8.04 -7.06 -17.82
N SER A 126 8.91 -8.08 -17.92
CA SER A 126 8.79 -9.31 -17.12
C SER A 126 8.87 -9.03 -15.61
N ARG A 127 9.86 -8.25 -15.18
CA ARG A 127 10.06 -7.94 -13.75
C ARG A 127 8.94 -7.05 -13.21
N LEU A 128 8.46 -6.09 -14.00
CA LEU A 128 7.35 -5.22 -13.61
C LEU A 128 6.05 -6.03 -13.47
N GLU A 129 5.73 -6.92 -14.42
CA GLU A 129 4.55 -7.78 -14.35
C GLU A 129 4.57 -8.66 -13.09
N ILE A 130 5.69 -9.31 -12.81
CA ILE A 130 5.89 -10.11 -11.60
C ILE A 130 5.67 -9.25 -10.34
N ALA A 131 6.25 -8.05 -10.30
CA ALA A 131 6.15 -7.16 -9.15
C ALA A 131 4.71 -6.69 -8.90
N ILE A 132 3.93 -6.39 -9.95
CA ILE A 132 2.51 -6.03 -9.85
C ILE A 132 1.69 -7.22 -9.31
N HIS A 133 1.92 -8.44 -9.81
CA HIS A 133 1.25 -9.63 -9.29
C HIS A 133 1.55 -9.89 -7.81
N GLN A 134 2.81 -9.71 -7.41
CA GLN A 134 3.21 -9.83 -6.01
C GLN A 134 2.57 -8.73 -5.15
N PHE A 135 2.47 -7.50 -5.67
CA PHE A 135 1.81 -6.40 -4.98
C PHE A 135 0.32 -6.70 -4.76
N ALA A 136 -0.39 -7.15 -5.78
CA ALA A 136 -1.79 -7.55 -5.67
C ALA A 136 -2.00 -8.71 -4.67
N LYS A 137 -1.06 -9.67 -4.59
CA LYS A 137 -1.10 -10.73 -3.57
C LYS A 137 -0.95 -10.16 -2.16
N ARG A 138 -0.02 -9.20 -1.96
CA ARG A 138 0.16 -8.53 -0.66
C ARG A 138 -1.07 -7.73 -0.23
N GLN A 139 -1.74 -7.04 -1.16
CA GLN A 139 -3.00 -6.35 -0.88
C GLN A 139 -4.06 -7.31 -0.33
N MET A 140 -4.25 -8.48 -0.95
CA MET A 140 -5.20 -9.48 -0.44
C MET A 140 -4.81 -10.04 0.94
N THR A 141 -3.52 -10.17 1.21
CA THR A 141 -3.04 -10.57 2.55
C THR A 141 -3.34 -9.50 3.59
N TRP A 142 -3.22 -8.23 3.21
CA TRP A 142 -3.56 -7.08 4.05
C TRP A 142 -5.06 -7.06 4.38
N PHE A 143 -5.93 -7.20 3.38
CA PHE A 143 -7.39 -7.23 3.60
C PHE A 143 -7.81 -8.38 4.52
N ARG A 144 -7.30 -9.58 4.31
CA ARG A 144 -7.53 -10.70 5.24
C ARG A 144 -6.99 -10.42 6.66
N GLY A 145 -5.93 -9.62 6.76
CA GLY A 145 -5.42 -9.13 8.03
C GLY A 145 -6.37 -8.15 8.72
N MET A 146 -7.06 -7.30 7.97
CA MET A 146 -8.10 -6.41 8.49
C MET A 146 -9.28 -7.22 9.03
N GLU A 147 -9.80 -8.17 8.26
CA GLU A 147 -10.90 -9.05 8.69
C GLU A 147 -10.57 -9.81 9.97
N ARG A 148 -9.36 -10.38 10.08
CA ARG A 148 -8.92 -11.06 11.30
C ARG A 148 -8.83 -10.16 12.53
N ARG A 149 -8.67 -8.85 12.33
CA ARG A 149 -8.70 -7.84 13.40
C ARG A 149 -10.09 -7.30 13.71
N GLY A 150 -11.14 -7.90 13.11
CA GLY A 150 -12.53 -7.52 13.36
C GLY A 150 -13.06 -6.40 12.46
N ILE A 151 -12.30 -5.94 11.46
CA ILE A 151 -12.79 -4.97 10.49
C ILE A 151 -13.60 -5.71 9.44
N GLY A 152 -14.92 -5.54 9.45
CA GLY A 152 -15.81 -6.12 8.44
C GLY A 152 -15.59 -5.48 7.07
N ILE A 153 -15.34 -6.29 6.05
CA ILE A 153 -15.24 -5.83 4.66
C ILE A 153 -16.42 -6.42 3.88
N HIS A 154 -17.26 -5.53 3.32
CA HIS A 154 -18.35 -5.94 2.44
C HIS A 154 -17.81 -6.11 1.01
N TRP A 155 -17.65 -7.35 0.58
CA TRP A 155 -17.09 -7.66 -0.74
C TRP A 155 -18.16 -7.65 -1.82
N LEU A 156 -18.02 -6.74 -2.79
CA LEU A 156 -18.88 -6.65 -3.97
C LEU A 156 -18.14 -7.16 -5.22
N PRO A 157 -18.82 -7.86 -6.14
CA PRO A 157 -18.23 -8.34 -7.38
C PRO A 157 -17.71 -7.20 -8.26
N TYR A 158 -16.54 -7.38 -8.88
CA TYR A 158 -15.91 -6.38 -9.75
C TYR A 158 -16.69 -6.12 -11.05
N ASP A 159 -17.51 -7.05 -11.47
CA ASP A 159 -18.31 -7.04 -12.69
C ASP A 159 -19.77 -6.56 -12.47
N MET A 160 -20.08 -6.12 -11.26
CA MET A 160 -21.35 -5.49 -10.95
C MET A 160 -21.51 -4.19 -11.74
N CYS A 161 -22.70 -3.94 -12.31
CA CYS A 161 -22.96 -2.66 -12.98
C CYS A 161 -22.97 -1.50 -11.98
N ALA A 162 -22.70 -0.29 -12.47
CA ALA A 162 -22.50 0.88 -11.62
C ALA A 162 -23.76 1.19 -10.77
N GLU A 163 -24.94 1.08 -11.36
CA GLU A 163 -26.22 1.34 -10.66
C GLU A 163 -26.40 0.37 -9.49
N ALA A 164 -26.28 -0.95 -9.74
CA ALA A 164 -26.42 -1.97 -8.70
C ALA A 164 -25.34 -1.83 -7.61
N PHE A 165 -24.12 -1.43 -7.99
CA PHE A 165 -23.06 -1.17 -7.02
C PHE A 165 -23.41 -0.02 -6.09
N VAL A 166 -23.92 1.09 -6.62
CA VAL A 166 -24.34 2.26 -5.83
C VAL A 166 -25.51 1.89 -4.93
N ASP A 167 -26.52 1.20 -5.44
CA ASP A 167 -27.69 0.78 -4.66
C ASP A 167 -27.29 -0.11 -3.49
N GLU A 168 -26.39 -1.08 -3.70
CA GLU A 168 -25.89 -1.95 -2.64
C GLU A 168 -25.11 -1.17 -1.57
N VAL A 169 -24.22 -0.26 -2.00
CA VAL A 169 -23.44 0.58 -1.06
C VAL A 169 -24.35 1.47 -0.23
N VAL A 170 -25.32 2.13 -0.84
CA VAL A 170 -26.31 2.98 -0.14
C VAL A 170 -27.14 2.13 0.83
N GLY A 171 -27.58 0.95 0.40
CA GLY A 171 -28.32 0.02 1.27
C GLY A 171 -27.51 -0.45 2.49
N LEU A 172 -26.20 -0.67 2.34
CA LEU A 172 -25.29 -1.01 3.43
C LEU A 172 -25.05 0.19 4.36
N TYR A 173 -24.87 1.37 3.80
CA TYR A 173 -24.65 2.60 4.57
C TYR A 173 -25.84 2.92 5.48
N ASN A 174 -27.05 2.88 4.96
CA ASN A 174 -28.27 3.16 5.73
C ASN A 174 -28.51 2.18 6.89
N LYS A 175 -27.90 0.97 6.86
CA LYS A 175 -27.97 0.00 7.97
C LYS A 175 -27.01 0.32 9.12
N ILE A 176 -25.99 1.13 8.88
CA ILE A 176 -25.01 1.53 9.91
C ILE A 176 -25.52 2.72 10.72
N GLU A 177 -26.36 3.57 10.11
CA GLU A 177 -26.93 4.75 10.78
C GLU A 177 -28.16 4.42 11.68
N GLN A 178 -28.64 3.19 11.67
CA GLN A 178 -29.75 2.71 12.52
C GLN A 178 -29.22 1.98 13.76
#